data_1fb79dd42e27f0cca89ac56fa404f0d5
#
_entry.id   1fb79dd42e27f0cca89ac56fa404f0d5
#
_cell.length_a   1.000
_cell.length_b   1.000
_cell.length_c   1.000
_cell.angle_alpha   90.00
_cell.angle_beta   90.00
_cell.angle_gamma   90.00
#
_symmetry.space_group_name_H-M   'P 1'
#
loop_
_entity.id
_entity.type
_entity.pdbx_description
1 polymer ?
#
loop_
_entity_poly.entity_id
_entity_poly.type
_entity_poly.pdbx_seq_one_letter_code
_entity_poly.pdbx_strand_id
1 'polypeptide(L)'
;MITSKHLNVFIALLMIAVVLGTVFLMLSPPQSGITAEPEYVSKIFSKTQIIEINIDMEQDDFDWIIENAAQEEYRSCDITVNGTTFHNVGIRPKGNSSLKTVAQDDTTDRFSFKVDFDAYIEGQTCFGLDKLALNNIIMDKTYMKEYLAYDLFSSMGVVTPQYAYADISVNGKPWGLYLAVESMEESFVRRNYGSLNGHLYRPEGAGSDLKWTGESAANYSGIRDMAAYEVTDSDFQKIITMIKHLNQGAELEKYLDVDSILRYFAVNTFLINFDSYTGNLKHNYYLYEENGVCTILPWDFNLAFAGHEINDAGQAVNHPIDTPTTTSLSERPLIGKLLEVPEYKELYHKYLKQLVENYVDNGIFEDTVQKVDSLINSSVKNDATAFSTYAEYEKSLPVLVEFARLRAQSISAQLSGKQPATAAEQSNDTAQYVEAGSIDLSALGGMGARGGKGPAGNFLNQGGAANSGKDQAAGGFDDDKNPINNTDHGEEPGAFPDAGDRGNNAPDKGTGGFPEGNRLDRETMTKAGEIIRDANGRELSAEQIAQLKKLGLDDSMIERMENMPAGMPGQKGEPGKVASGDRAYDPFGRSSLNRLTPAAVAYIAISTAFILLGLFLVRRFKRRRYSS
;
A
#
# COMPACT_ATOMS: atom_id res chain seq x y z
N MET A 1 33.19 -55.78 -25.80
CA MET A 1 34.02 -55.74 -24.58
C MET A 1 34.77 -54.42 -24.56
N ILE A 2 34.48 -53.51 -23.60
CA ILE A 2 35.20 -52.24 -23.49
C ILE A 2 36.50 -52.52 -22.79
N THR A 3 37.64 -52.24 -23.40
CA THR A 3 38.98 -52.44 -22.82
C THR A 3 39.22 -51.36 -21.73
N SER A 4 40.09 -51.64 -20.76
CA SER A 4 40.34 -50.75 -19.59
C SER A 4 40.75 -49.31 -19.96
N LYS A 5 41.36 -49.10 -21.13
CA LYS A 5 41.74 -47.78 -21.66
C LYS A 5 40.52 -46.94 -22.07
N HIS A 6 39.51 -47.57 -22.65
CA HIS A 6 38.27 -46.85 -23.03
C HIS A 6 37.36 -46.59 -21.82
N LEU A 7 37.39 -47.38 -20.78
CA LEU A 7 36.60 -47.17 -19.58
C LEU A 7 37.00 -45.86 -18.84
N ASN A 8 38.28 -45.58 -18.69
CA ASN A 8 38.76 -44.35 -18.06
C ASN A 8 38.38 -43.10 -18.87
N VAL A 9 38.45 -43.20 -20.20
CA VAL A 9 38.01 -42.10 -21.11
C VAL A 9 36.50 -41.88 -20.99
N PHE A 10 35.72 -42.96 -20.92
CA PHE A 10 34.26 -42.86 -20.77
C PHE A 10 33.86 -42.24 -19.42
N ILE A 11 34.53 -42.63 -18.31
CA ILE A 11 34.29 -42.01 -16.99
C ILE A 11 34.67 -40.53 -17.00
N ALA A 12 35.80 -40.16 -17.62
CA ALA A 12 36.20 -38.76 -17.73
C ALA A 12 35.21 -37.93 -18.54
N LEU A 13 34.72 -38.44 -19.66
CA LEU A 13 33.69 -37.77 -20.48
C LEU A 13 32.35 -37.62 -19.74
N LEU A 14 31.96 -38.64 -18.96
CA LEU A 14 30.76 -38.58 -18.13
C LEU A 14 30.88 -37.52 -17.02
N MET A 15 32.02 -37.44 -16.35
CA MET A 15 32.32 -36.42 -15.34
C MET A 15 32.29 -34.99 -15.97
N ILE A 16 32.92 -34.82 -17.14
CA ILE A 16 32.87 -33.55 -17.88
C ILE A 16 31.42 -33.18 -18.26
N ALA A 17 30.62 -34.13 -18.74
CA ALA A 17 29.22 -33.89 -19.10
C ALA A 17 28.37 -33.49 -17.88
N VAL A 18 28.61 -34.10 -16.70
CA VAL A 18 27.94 -33.75 -15.45
C VAL A 18 28.35 -32.34 -14.99
N VAL A 19 29.65 -32.01 -15.05
CA VAL A 19 30.14 -30.67 -14.69
C VAL A 19 29.60 -29.62 -15.65
N LEU A 20 29.63 -29.87 -16.97
CA LEU A 20 29.05 -28.94 -17.96
C LEU A 20 27.55 -28.80 -17.79
N GLY A 21 26.83 -29.85 -17.45
CA GLY A 21 25.39 -29.81 -17.17
C GLY A 21 25.06 -29.00 -15.91
N THR A 22 25.84 -29.15 -14.84
CA THR A 22 25.68 -28.33 -13.61
C THR A 22 26.04 -26.87 -13.84
N VAL A 23 27.11 -26.58 -14.60
CA VAL A 23 27.49 -25.21 -14.96
C VAL A 23 26.41 -24.59 -15.89
N PHE A 24 25.87 -25.34 -16.83
CA PHE A 24 24.76 -24.88 -17.67
C PHE A 24 23.51 -24.56 -16.85
N LEU A 25 23.15 -25.39 -15.85
CA LEU A 25 22.01 -25.13 -14.95
C LEU A 25 22.26 -23.91 -14.04
N MET A 26 23.52 -23.69 -13.61
CA MET A 26 23.88 -22.51 -12.81
C MET A 26 23.93 -21.21 -13.62
N LEU A 27 24.28 -21.30 -14.92
CA LEU A 27 24.35 -20.16 -15.83
C LEU A 27 23.05 -19.93 -16.60
N SER A 28 22.12 -20.90 -16.60
CA SER A 28 20.79 -20.68 -17.14
C SER A 28 20.10 -19.65 -16.24
N PRO A 29 19.67 -18.50 -16.75
CA PRO A 29 18.84 -17.61 -15.98
C PRO A 29 17.66 -18.44 -15.43
N PRO A 30 17.20 -18.18 -14.21
CA PRO A 30 15.96 -18.80 -13.75
C PRO A 30 14.97 -18.59 -14.87
N GLN A 31 14.46 -19.66 -15.47
CA GLN A 31 13.30 -19.51 -16.33
C GLN A 31 12.26 -18.86 -15.41
N SER A 32 12.08 -17.55 -15.57
CA SER A 32 10.85 -16.91 -15.19
C SER A 32 9.78 -17.72 -15.91
N GLY A 33 9.26 -18.73 -15.20
CA GLY A 33 8.04 -19.37 -15.64
C GLY A 33 7.12 -18.20 -15.89
N ILE A 34 6.57 -18.10 -17.10
CA ILE A 34 5.42 -17.28 -17.35
C ILE A 34 4.38 -17.86 -16.39
N THR A 35 4.36 -17.35 -15.18
CA THR A 35 3.27 -17.60 -14.25
C THR A 35 2.09 -17.00 -14.99
N ALA A 36 1.12 -17.84 -15.35
CA ALA A 36 -0.11 -17.36 -15.97
C ALA A 36 -0.59 -16.19 -15.12
N GLU A 37 -0.91 -15.08 -15.76
CA GLU A 37 -1.40 -13.90 -15.08
C GLU A 37 -2.53 -14.31 -14.12
N PRO A 38 -2.52 -13.88 -12.84
CA PRO A 38 -3.53 -14.29 -11.88
C PRO A 38 -4.95 -13.99 -12.39
N GLU A 39 -5.88 -14.87 -12.11
CA GLU A 39 -7.25 -14.79 -12.62
C GLU A 39 -7.93 -13.45 -12.26
N TYR A 40 -7.65 -12.90 -11.07
CA TYR A 40 -8.23 -11.64 -10.63
C TYR A 40 -7.90 -10.45 -11.55
N VAL A 41 -6.75 -10.45 -12.25
CA VAL A 41 -6.38 -9.36 -13.15
C VAL A 41 -7.42 -9.21 -14.25
N SER A 42 -7.79 -10.31 -14.90
CA SER A 42 -8.81 -10.29 -15.96
C SER A 42 -10.25 -10.19 -15.44
N LYS A 43 -10.52 -10.70 -14.23
CA LYS A 43 -11.87 -10.74 -13.65
C LYS A 43 -12.29 -9.44 -12.97
N ILE A 44 -11.32 -8.73 -12.36
CA ILE A 44 -11.59 -7.53 -11.56
C ILE A 44 -11.09 -6.28 -12.26
N PHE A 45 -9.90 -6.30 -12.87
CA PHE A 45 -9.21 -5.10 -13.33
C PHE A 45 -9.29 -4.88 -14.84
N SER A 46 -10.48 -5.14 -15.45
CA SER A 46 -10.74 -4.82 -16.85
C SER A 46 -10.62 -3.31 -17.12
N LYS A 47 -9.92 -2.93 -18.18
CA LYS A 47 -9.81 -1.54 -18.63
C LYS A 47 -10.94 -1.11 -19.58
N THR A 48 -11.82 -2.04 -19.94
CA THR A 48 -12.88 -1.82 -20.94
C THR A 48 -14.28 -1.93 -20.38
N GLN A 49 -14.40 -2.28 -19.09
CA GLN A 49 -15.68 -2.46 -18.41
C GLN A 49 -15.57 -1.92 -16.98
N ILE A 50 -16.63 -1.30 -16.49
CA ILE A 50 -16.79 -0.98 -15.08
C ILE A 50 -17.18 -2.27 -14.37
N ILE A 51 -16.53 -2.61 -13.27
CA ILE A 51 -16.89 -3.77 -12.46
C ILE A 51 -18.10 -3.44 -11.58
N GLU A 52 -18.98 -4.41 -11.41
CA GLU A 52 -20.12 -4.30 -10.50
C GLU A 52 -19.73 -4.91 -9.14
N ILE A 53 -19.84 -4.13 -8.09
CA ILE A 53 -19.60 -4.58 -6.70
C ILE A 53 -20.85 -4.32 -5.88
N ASN A 54 -21.49 -5.40 -5.38
CA ASN A 54 -22.57 -5.27 -4.40
C ASN A 54 -22.06 -5.72 -3.02
N ILE A 55 -22.26 -4.87 -2.02
CA ILE A 55 -21.92 -5.10 -0.62
C ILE A 55 -23.23 -5.37 0.12
N ASP A 56 -23.41 -6.60 0.58
CA ASP A 56 -24.58 -7.01 1.34
C ASP A 56 -24.18 -7.26 2.80
N MET A 57 -24.72 -6.48 3.73
CA MET A 57 -24.43 -6.61 5.16
C MET A 57 -25.62 -6.14 6.00
N GLU A 58 -25.63 -6.53 7.28
CA GLU A 58 -26.63 -6.05 8.21
C GLU A 58 -26.60 -4.52 8.27
N GLN A 59 -27.79 -3.88 8.28
CA GLN A 59 -27.88 -2.42 8.25
C GLN A 59 -27.21 -1.80 9.49
N ASP A 60 -27.35 -2.42 10.66
CA ASP A 60 -26.76 -1.94 11.92
C ASP A 60 -25.22 -1.96 11.85
N ASP A 61 -24.61 -2.96 11.17
CA ASP A 61 -23.16 -3.02 10.96
C ASP A 61 -22.69 -1.97 9.94
N PHE A 62 -23.48 -1.72 8.89
CA PHE A 62 -23.17 -0.65 7.94
C PHE A 62 -23.24 0.72 8.61
N ASP A 63 -24.31 1.00 9.34
CA ASP A 63 -24.46 2.27 10.07
C ASP A 63 -23.30 2.44 11.08
N TRP A 64 -22.91 1.34 11.74
CA TRP A 64 -21.78 1.36 12.69
C TRP A 64 -20.45 1.74 12.03
N ILE A 65 -20.09 1.15 10.86
CA ILE A 65 -18.83 1.49 10.19
C ILE A 65 -18.82 2.93 9.67
N ILE A 66 -19.97 3.49 9.33
CA ILE A 66 -20.11 4.90 8.93
C ILE A 66 -19.93 5.82 10.14
N GLU A 67 -20.66 5.57 11.24
CA GLU A 67 -20.60 6.39 12.45
C GLU A 67 -19.23 6.30 13.17
N ASN A 68 -18.55 5.16 13.05
CA ASN A 68 -17.27 4.89 13.71
C ASN A 68 -16.10 4.78 12.70
N ALA A 69 -16.19 5.43 11.56
CA ALA A 69 -15.23 5.31 10.46
C ALA A 69 -13.76 5.51 10.89
N ALA A 70 -13.51 6.39 11.85
CA ALA A 70 -12.17 6.67 12.38
C ALA A 70 -11.54 5.50 13.17
N GLN A 71 -12.31 4.48 13.54
CA GLN A 71 -11.79 3.28 14.23
C GLN A 71 -11.21 2.27 13.24
N GLU A 72 -11.56 2.38 11.95
CA GLU A 72 -11.11 1.50 10.86
C GLU A 72 -11.25 -0.01 11.18
N GLU A 73 -12.27 -0.36 11.96
CA GLU A 73 -12.55 -1.76 12.33
C GLU A 73 -13.31 -2.49 11.23
N TYR A 74 -12.91 -3.73 10.96
CA TYR A 74 -13.61 -4.59 10.03
C TYR A 74 -14.98 -5.06 10.55
N ARG A 75 -15.97 -5.03 9.65
CA ARG A 75 -17.27 -5.72 9.82
C ARG A 75 -17.44 -6.75 8.71
N SER A 76 -18.18 -7.82 9.04
CA SER A 76 -18.43 -8.90 8.09
C SER A 76 -19.54 -8.49 7.11
N CYS A 77 -19.32 -8.80 5.83
CA CYS A 77 -20.30 -8.64 4.78
C CYS A 77 -20.19 -9.76 3.75
N ASP A 78 -21.16 -9.86 2.88
CA ASP A 78 -21.07 -10.62 1.63
C ASP A 78 -20.78 -9.65 0.49
N ILE A 79 -19.79 -9.96 -0.34
CA ILE A 79 -19.44 -9.12 -1.49
C ILE A 79 -19.65 -9.90 -2.78
N THR A 80 -20.46 -9.34 -3.68
CA THR A 80 -20.64 -9.86 -5.03
C THR A 80 -19.85 -9.03 -6.01
N VAL A 81 -18.88 -9.64 -6.69
CA VAL A 81 -18.06 -9.01 -7.73
C VAL A 81 -18.41 -9.63 -9.07
N ASN A 82 -18.92 -8.82 -10.01
CA ASN A 82 -19.34 -9.29 -11.35
C ASN A 82 -20.18 -10.58 -11.30
N GLY A 83 -21.14 -10.64 -10.36
CA GLY A 83 -22.05 -11.77 -10.20
C GLY A 83 -21.50 -12.98 -9.43
N THR A 84 -20.25 -12.93 -8.93
CA THR A 84 -19.71 -13.96 -8.03
C THR A 84 -19.68 -13.46 -6.59
N THR A 85 -20.34 -14.19 -5.68
CA THR A 85 -20.45 -13.81 -4.27
C THR A 85 -19.38 -14.48 -3.42
N PHE A 86 -18.73 -13.67 -2.57
CA PHE A 86 -17.79 -14.09 -1.53
C PHE A 86 -18.43 -13.77 -0.18
N HIS A 87 -18.54 -14.78 0.67
CA HIS A 87 -19.23 -14.68 1.96
C HIS A 87 -18.27 -14.38 3.11
N ASN A 88 -18.76 -13.69 4.13
CA ASN A 88 -17.99 -13.36 5.35
C ASN A 88 -16.65 -12.67 5.02
N VAL A 89 -16.71 -11.66 4.19
CA VAL A 89 -15.58 -10.80 3.82
C VAL A 89 -15.50 -9.64 4.80
N GLY A 90 -14.30 -9.21 5.17
CA GLY A 90 -14.11 -8.02 5.98
C GLY A 90 -14.21 -6.75 5.15
N ILE A 91 -14.99 -5.78 5.62
CA ILE A 91 -15.01 -4.42 5.04
C ILE A 91 -14.83 -3.39 6.13
N ARG A 92 -14.07 -2.35 5.86
CA ARG A 92 -13.90 -1.19 6.73
C ARG A 92 -13.69 0.10 5.94
N PRO A 93 -13.99 1.28 6.50
CA PRO A 93 -13.50 2.55 5.96
C PRO A 93 -11.97 2.59 5.94
N LYS A 94 -11.39 3.37 5.04
CA LYS A 94 -9.94 3.58 4.94
C LYS A 94 -9.60 5.02 4.57
N GLY A 95 -8.36 5.39 4.83
CA GLY A 95 -7.77 6.66 4.48
C GLY A 95 -7.39 7.51 5.69
N ASN A 96 -6.55 8.51 5.49
CA ASN A 96 -6.15 9.43 6.56
C ASN A 96 -6.89 10.77 6.43
N SER A 97 -6.43 11.64 5.53
CA SER A 97 -7.05 12.96 5.31
C SER A 97 -8.44 12.85 4.71
N SER A 98 -8.62 11.96 3.73
CA SER A 98 -9.92 11.69 3.07
C SER A 98 -10.95 11.14 4.05
N LEU A 99 -10.58 10.19 4.90
CA LEU A 99 -11.45 9.62 5.92
C LEU A 99 -11.90 10.70 6.91
N LYS A 100 -10.95 11.50 7.44
CA LYS A 100 -11.27 12.60 8.36
C LYS A 100 -12.16 13.66 7.73
N THR A 101 -11.94 13.97 6.44
CA THR A 101 -12.75 14.95 5.71
C THR A 101 -14.19 14.48 5.58
N VAL A 102 -14.42 13.21 5.20
CA VAL A 102 -15.77 12.65 5.09
C VAL A 102 -16.42 12.53 6.47
N ALA A 103 -15.69 12.02 7.49
CA ALA A 103 -16.22 11.87 8.84
C ALA A 103 -16.61 13.20 9.53
N GLN A 104 -16.17 14.34 9.01
CA GLN A 104 -16.50 15.68 9.52
C GLN A 104 -17.57 16.39 8.68
N ASP A 105 -18.07 15.74 7.65
CA ASP A 105 -19.06 16.31 6.73
C ASP A 105 -20.38 15.56 6.83
N ASP A 106 -21.34 16.15 7.56
CA ASP A 106 -22.69 15.60 7.76
C ASP A 106 -23.52 15.46 6.46
N THR A 107 -22.97 15.84 5.30
CA THR A 107 -23.68 15.78 4.01
C THR A 107 -23.32 14.56 3.18
N THR A 108 -22.35 13.75 3.59
CA THR A 108 -21.89 12.59 2.82
C THR A 108 -21.33 11.49 3.71
N ASP A 109 -21.65 10.25 3.37
CA ASP A 109 -21.10 9.02 3.97
C ASP A 109 -20.23 8.25 2.98
N ARG A 110 -19.78 8.92 1.91
CA ARG A 110 -19.00 8.31 0.83
C ARG A 110 -17.55 8.10 1.26
N PHE A 111 -17.32 7.13 2.14
CA PHE A 111 -15.97 6.73 2.53
C PHE A 111 -15.27 5.91 1.43
N SER A 112 -13.95 5.93 1.42
CA SER A 112 -13.16 4.86 0.79
C SER A 112 -13.21 3.62 1.67
N PHE A 113 -13.19 2.41 1.06
CA PHE A 113 -13.25 1.16 1.80
C PHE A 113 -12.02 0.29 1.53
N LYS A 114 -11.61 -0.48 2.52
CA LYS A 114 -10.71 -1.62 2.38
C LYS A 114 -11.52 -2.90 2.53
N VAL A 115 -11.38 -3.78 1.58
CA VAL A 115 -11.99 -5.11 1.55
C VAL A 115 -10.90 -6.13 1.81
N ASP A 116 -11.11 -7.02 2.77
CA ASP A 116 -10.21 -8.11 3.12
C ASP A 116 -10.95 -9.44 2.97
N PHE A 117 -10.59 -10.21 1.94
CA PHE A 117 -11.27 -11.47 1.65
C PHE A 117 -10.91 -12.57 2.65
N ASP A 118 -9.78 -12.43 3.33
CA ASP A 118 -9.23 -13.39 4.30
C ASP A 118 -9.60 -13.08 5.76
N ALA A 119 -10.26 -11.94 6.02
CA ALA A 119 -10.51 -11.43 7.36
C ALA A 119 -11.24 -12.40 8.31
N TYR A 120 -12.17 -13.20 7.79
CA TYR A 120 -13.00 -14.12 8.59
C TYR A 120 -12.93 -15.57 8.12
N ILE A 121 -12.44 -15.82 6.91
CA ILE A 121 -12.26 -17.16 6.33
C ILE A 121 -10.83 -17.29 5.84
N GLU A 122 -9.98 -17.96 6.62
CA GLU A 122 -8.56 -18.13 6.34
C GLU A 122 -8.31 -18.68 4.92
N GLY A 123 -7.47 -17.98 4.17
CA GLY A 123 -7.08 -18.32 2.79
C GLY A 123 -8.15 -18.02 1.74
N GLN A 124 -9.27 -17.35 2.09
CA GLN A 124 -10.23 -16.90 1.10
C GLN A 124 -9.65 -15.79 0.24
N THR A 125 -9.88 -15.84 -1.06
CA THR A 125 -9.44 -14.82 -2.01
C THR A 125 -10.51 -14.57 -3.06
N CYS A 126 -10.53 -13.34 -3.62
CA CYS A 126 -11.35 -13.02 -4.78
C CYS A 126 -10.56 -13.33 -6.05
N PHE A 127 -10.76 -14.53 -6.63
CA PHE A 127 -10.03 -15.02 -7.81
C PHE A 127 -8.49 -15.02 -7.64
N GLY A 128 -7.98 -15.12 -6.41
CA GLY A 128 -6.56 -15.05 -6.07
C GLY A 128 -6.10 -13.67 -5.56
N LEU A 129 -6.99 -12.70 -5.44
CA LEU A 129 -6.73 -11.41 -4.79
C LEU A 129 -7.07 -11.51 -3.30
N ASP A 130 -6.16 -11.13 -2.44
CA ASP A 130 -6.34 -11.12 -0.98
C ASP A 130 -7.13 -9.89 -0.49
N LYS A 131 -6.75 -8.68 -0.93
CA LYS A 131 -7.38 -7.44 -0.49
C LYS A 131 -7.61 -6.45 -1.63
N LEU A 132 -8.67 -5.65 -1.52
CA LEU A 132 -9.08 -4.67 -2.51
C LEU A 132 -9.31 -3.30 -1.84
N ALA A 133 -8.72 -2.24 -2.39
CA ALA A 133 -9.04 -0.88 -2.01
C ALA A 133 -10.13 -0.31 -2.95
N LEU A 134 -11.15 0.31 -2.38
CA LEU A 134 -12.21 1.01 -3.10
C LEU A 134 -12.08 2.50 -2.78
N ASN A 135 -11.42 3.25 -3.67
CA ASN A 135 -11.15 4.66 -3.49
C ASN A 135 -12.33 5.50 -3.95
N ASN A 136 -12.83 6.38 -3.08
CA ASN A 136 -14.05 7.18 -3.29
C ASN A 136 -13.90 8.37 -4.24
N ILE A 137 -12.71 8.60 -4.77
CA ILE A 137 -12.37 9.65 -5.75
C ILE A 137 -12.61 11.08 -5.18
N ILE A 138 -12.47 11.25 -3.87
CA ILE A 138 -12.55 12.58 -3.25
C ILE A 138 -11.43 13.49 -3.77
N MET A 139 -11.70 14.81 -3.88
CA MET A 139 -10.75 15.83 -4.33
C MET A 139 -10.29 15.69 -5.79
N ASP A 140 -10.91 14.83 -6.58
CA ASP A 140 -10.64 14.66 -8.01
C ASP A 140 -11.91 14.89 -8.84
N LYS A 141 -12.05 16.09 -9.40
CA LYS A 141 -13.20 16.43 -10.26
C LYS A 141 -13.15 15.74 -11.61
N THR A 142 -11.97 15.25 -12.01
CA THR A 142 -11.78 14.53 -13.27
C THR A 142 -12.18 13.08 -13.19
N TYR A 143 -12.27 12.51 -11.98
CA TYR A 143 -12.39 11.07 -11.73
C TYR A 143 -11.24 10.22 -12.30
N MET A 144 -10.17 10.84 -12.85
CA MET A 144 -9.16 10.16 -13.67
C MET A 144 -7.73 10.28 -13.15
N LYS A 145 -7.45 11.14 -12.15
CA LYS A 145 -6.05 11.44 -11.75
C LYS A 145 -5.28 10.19 -11.36
N GLU A 146 -5.83 9.38 -10.46
CA GLU A 146 -5.17 8.17 -9.98
C GLU A 146 -5.10 7.10 -11.09
N TYR A 147 -6.15 6.95 -11.89
CA TYR A 147 -6.17 6.05 -13.05
C TYR A 147 -5.05 6.40 -14.04
N LEU A 148 -4.96 7.67 -14.46
CA LEU A 148 -3.95 8.14 -15.41
C LEU A 148 -2.54 8.06 -14.84
N ALA A 149 -2.38 8.28 -13.53
CA ALA A 149 -1.09 8.11 -12.88
C ALA A 149 -0.58 6.68 -12.99
N TYR A 150 -1.40 5.68 -12.61
CA TYR A 150 -1.00 4.28 -12.75
C TYR A 150 -0.80 3.86 -14.21
N ASP A 151 -1.57 4.39 -15.15
CA ASP A 151 -1.37 4.14 -16.58
C ASP A 151 -0.01 4.67 -17.05
N LEU A 152 0.37 5.89 -16.67
CA LEU A 152 1.67 6.49 -16.94
C LEU A 152 2.82 5.68 -16.32
N PHE A 153 2.73 5.32 -15.05
CA PHE A 153 3.75 4.50 -14.40
C PHE A 153 3.95 3.16 -15.11
N SER A 154 2.84 2.48 -15.44
CA SER A 154 2.87 1.21 -16.17
C SER A 154 3.49 1.38 -17.56
N SER A 155 3.12 2.43 -18.30
CA SER A 155 3.66 2.71 -19.64
C SER A 155 5.18 2.96 -19.62
N MET A 156 5.69 3.49 -18.51
CA MET A 156 7.12 3.71 -18.28
C MET A 156 7.83 2.49 -17.69
N GLY A 157 7.14 1.36 -17.50
CA GLY A 157 7.72 0.11 -17.00
C GLY A 157 7.93 0.10 -15.48
N VAL A 158 7.28 0.97 -14.74
CA VAL A 158 7.26 0.94 -13.27
C VAL A 158 6.19 -0.04 -12.81
N VAL A 159 6.52 -0.89 -11.85
CA VAL A 159 5.56 -1.82 -11.24
C VAL A 159 4.46 -1.04 -10.52
N THR A 160 3.20 -1.35 -10.85
CA THR A 160 2.01 -0.67 -10.30
C THR A 160 0.98 -1.67 -9.79
N PRO A 161 0.09 -1.27 -8.86
CA PRO A 161 -1.11 -2.03 -8.58
C PRO A 161 -2.00 -2.11 -9.83
N GLN A 162 -2.85 -3.13 -9.90
CA GLN A 162 -3.96 -3.18 -10.85
C GLN A 162 -5.08 -2.23 -10.39
N TYR A 163 -5.83 -1.68 -11.35
CA TYR A 163 -6.89 -0.72 -11.07
C TYR A 163 -7.99 -0.79 -12.14
N ALA A 164 -9.23 -0.54 -11.73
CA ALA A 164 -10.38 -0.43 -12.63
C ALA A 164 -11.49 0.39 -11.95
N TYR A 165 -12.40 0.96 -12.73
CA TYR A 165 -13.59 1.59 -12.14
C TYR A 165 -14.58 0.53 -11.66
N ALA A 166 -15.26 0.85 -10.56
CA ALA A 166 -16.28 0.02 -9.94
C ALA A 166 -17.53 0.82 -9.65
N ASP A 167 -18.69 0.37 -10.13
CA ASP A 167 -19.99 0.83 -9.66
C ASP A 167 -20.37 0.02 -8.41
N ILE A 168 -20.48 0.72 -7.27
CA ILE A 168 -20.76 0.09 -5.98
C ILE A 168 -22.24 0.23 -5.64
N SER A 169 -22.84 -0.84 -5.14
CA SER A 169 -24.11 -0.84 -4.44
C SER A 169 -23.96 -1.38 -3.02
N VAL A 170 -24.75 -0.87 -2.08
CA VAL A 170 -24.79 -1.34 -0.68
C VAL A 170 -26.23 -1.74 -0.36
N ASN A 171 -26.43 -2.98 0.06
CA ASN A 171 -27.76 -3.54 0.36
C ASN A 171 -28.75 -3.32 -0.81
N GLY A 172 -28.26 -3.50 -2.06
CA GLY A 172 -29.04 -3.34 -3.29
C GLY A 172 -29.33 -1.88 -3.69
N LYS A 173 -28.79 -0.88 -2.98
CA LYS A 173 -28.95 0.55 -3.32
C LYS A 173 -27.69 1.05 -4.04
N PRO A 174 -27.81 1.77 -5.18
CA PRO A 174 -26.66 2.39 -5.82
C PRO A 174 -25.90 3.29 -4.82
N TRP A 175 -24.60 3.11 -4.72
CA TRP A 175 -23.74 3.87 -3.80
C TRP A 175 -22.85 4.88 -4.54
N GLY A 176 -22.26 4.49 -5.67
CA GLY A 176 -21.53 5.39 -6.54
C GLY A 176 -20.36 4.76 -7.29
N LEU A 177 -19.71 5.59 -8.11
CA LEU A 177 -18.55 5.21 -8.90
C LEU A 177 -17.26 5.37 -8.08
N TYR A 178 -16.48 4.30 -7.95
CA TYR A 178 -15.20 4.22 -7.23
C TYR A 178 -14.06 3.80 -8.17
N LEU A 179 -12.84 4.05 -7.76
CA LEU A 179 -11.68 3.37 -8.34
C LEU A 179 -11.30 2.19 -7.45
N ALA A 180 -11.47 0.98 -7.96
CA ALA A 180 -10.98 -0.24 -7.33
C ALA A 180 -9.49 -0.40 -7.64
N VAL A 181 -8.67 -0.56 -6.60
CA VAL A 181 -7.21 -0.67 -6.69
C VAL A 181 -6.76 -1.92 -5.96
N GLU A 182 -5.89 -2.72 -6.59
CA GLU A 182 -5.21 -3.84 -5.96
C GLU A 182 -4.45 -3.36 -4.72
N SER A 183 -4.75 -3.90 -3.55
CA SER A 183 -3.96 -3.59 -2.36
C SER A 183 -2.54 -4.14 -2.53
N MET A 184 -1.55 -3.36 -2.11
CA MET A 184 -0.15 -3.77 -2.15
C MET A 184 0.15 -4.72 -0.98
N GLU A 185 -0.24 -5.98 -1.15
CA GLU A 185 -0.16 -7.08 -0.20
C GLU A 185 0.50 -8.31 -0.86
N GLU A 186 0.31 -9.50 -0.31
CA GLU A 186 0.93 -10.72 -0.82
C GLU A 186 0.56 -11.05 -2.27
N SER A 187 -0.71 -10.87 -2.67
CA SER A 187 -1.15 -11.12 -4.05
C SER A 187 -0.42 -10.22 -5.05
N PHE A 188 -0.27 -8.93 -4.73
CA PHE A 188 0.51 -7.98 -5.52
C PHE A 188 1.98 -8.42 -5.66
N VAL A 189 2.62 -8.81 -4.55
CA VAL A 189 4.02 -9.25 -4.56
C VAL A 189 4.18 -10.55 -5.37
N ARG A 190 3.29 -11.53 -5.18
CA ARG A 190 3.30 -12.78 -5.97
C ARG A 190 3.14 -12.53 -7.47
N ARG A 191 2.26 -11.60 -7.86
CA ARG A 191 2.02 -11.25 -9.27
C ARG A 191 3.24 -10.62 -9.92
N ASN A 192 3.88 -9.68 -9.24
CA ASN A 192 4.96 -8.89 -9.84
C ASN A 192 6.35 -9.53 -9.68
N TYR A 193 6.59 -10.25 -8.58
CA TYR A 193 7.91 -10.78 -8.22
C TYR A 193 7.95 -12.31 -8.15
N GLY A 194 6.81 -12.98 -8.29
CA GLY A 194 6.71 -14.44 -8.37
C GLY A 194 6.83 -15.18 -7.05
N SER A 195 7.27 -14.52 -5.98
CA SER A 195 7.46 -15.11 -4.65
C SER A 195 7.32 -14.04 -3.56
N LEU A 196 7.21 -14.47 -2.29
CA LEU A 196 7.23 -13.61 -1.10
C LEU A 196 8.64 -13.57 -0.45
N ASN A 197 9.71 -13.70 -1.22
CA ASN A 197 11.07 -13.64 -0.68
C ASN A 197 11.52 -12.21 -0.35
N GLY A 198 10.90 -11.22 -0.99
CA GLY A 198 11.13 -9.81 -0.70
C GLY A 198 10.17 -9.27 0.35
N HIS A 199 10.41 -8.04 0.79
CA HIS A 199 9.62 -7.36 1.82
C HIS A 199 9.08 -6.05 1.28
N LEU A 200 7.82 -5.78 1.60
CA LEU A 200 7.09 -4.59 1.17
C LEU A 200 6.79 -3.71 2.37
N TYR A 201 7.13 -2.42 2.27
CA TYR A 201 6.94 -1.43 3.32
C TYR A 201 6.19 -0.23 2.78
N ARG A 202 5.31 0.35 3.61
CA ARG A 202 4.61 1.61 3.32
C ARG A 202 5.12 2.70 4.25
N PRO A 203 6.19 3.45 3.90
CA PRO A 203 6.80 4.41 4.79
C PRO A 203 5.87 5.57 5.16
N GLU A 204 5.70 5.81 6.46
CA GLU A 204 4.96 6.95 7.00
C GLU A 204 5.56 7.38 8.35
N GLY A 205 5.82 8.69 8.53
CA GLY A 205 6.39 9.20 9.79
C GLY A 205 7.90 9.05 9.91
N ALA A 206 8.38 8.47 11.01
CA ALA A 206 9.81 8.40 11.32
C ALA A 206 10.61 7.59 10.29
N GLY A 207 11.56 8.25 9.62
CA GLY A 207 12.44 7.64 8.61
C GLY A 207 11.86 7.62 7.18
N SER A 208 10.61 8.05 6.96
CA SER A 208 10.00 8.07 5.63
C SER A 208 10.67 9.03 4.63
N ASP A 209 11.51 9.93 5.09
CA ASP A 209 12.37 10.76 4.24
C ASP A 209 13.64 10.04 3.74
N LEU A 210 13.92 8.83 4.25
CA LEU A 210 15.09 8.00 3.95
C LEU A 210 16.43 8.69 4.28
N LYS A 211 16.44 9.63 5.24
CA LYS A 211 17.65 10.26 5.74
C LYS A 211 18.37 9.34 6.73
N TRP A 212 19.70 9.35 6.66
CA TRP A 212 20.50 8.56 7.60
C TRP A 212 20.54 9.21 8.99
N THR A 213 20.03 8.50 9.99
CA THR A 213 19.96 8.93 11.39
C THR A 213 20.61 7.93 12.36
N GLY A 214 21.34 6.94 11.83
CA GLY A 214 22.08 5.92 12.60
C GLY A 214 21.61 4.50 12.34
N GLU A 215 22.22 3.52 13.06
CA GLU A 215 22.01 2.08 12.83
C GLU A 215 20.78 1.52 13.57
N SER A 216 20.13 2.32 14.43
CA SER A 216 19.00 1.84 15.24
C SER A 216 17.72 1.73 14.41
N ALA A 217 17.06 0.57 14.43
CA ALA A 217 15.76 0.37 13.79
C ALA A 217 14.67 1.31 14.33
N ALA A 218 14.78 1.74 15.59
CA ALA A 218 13.85 2.69 16.20
C ALA A 218 13.81 4.06 15.50
N ASN A 219 14.91 4.46 14.82
CA ASN A 219 14.96 5.70 14.07
C ASN A 219 14.10 5.66 12.79
N TYR A 220 13.69 4.46 12.38
CA TYR A 220 12.96 4.19 11.14
C TYR A 220 11.67 3.40 11.43
N SER A 221 11.07 3.65 12.62
CA SER A 221 9.84 2.96 13.04
C SER A 221 8.69 3.17 12.05
N GLY A 222 8.59 4.36 11.44
CA GLY A 222 7.59 4.63 10.39
C GLY A 222 7.81 3.88 9.07
N ILE A 223 8.89 3.10 8.92
CA ILE A 223 9.07 2.13 7.83
C ILE A 223 8.85 0.72 8.35
N ARG A 224 9.50 0.37 9.47
CA ARG A 224 9.47 -0.98 10.03
C ARG A 224 8.07 -1.40 10.45
N ASP A 225 7.39 -0.51 11.19
CA ASP A 225 6.07 -0.79 11.73
C ASP A 225 4.97 -0.79 10.66
N MET A 226 5.28 -0.32 9.46
CA MET A 226 4.42 -0.26 8.28
C MET A 226 4.81 -1.30 7.21
N ALA A 227 5.39 -2.42 7.62
CA ALA A 227 5.60 -3.57 6.75
C ALA A 227 4.26 -4.23 6.40
N ALA A 228 4.04 -4.58 5.14
CA ALA A 228 2.79 -5.19 4.68
C ALA A 228 2.58 -6.61 5.25
N TYR A 229 3.66 -7.29 5.64
CA TYR A 229 3.65 -8.60 6.29
C TYR A 229 4.86 -8.75 7.23
N GLU A 230 4.92 -9.85 7.96
CA GLU A 230 5.93 -10.06 9.02
C GLU A 230 7.36 -9.89 8.49
N VAL A 231 8.16 -9.10 9.23
CA VAL A 231 9.55 -8.76 8.91
C VAL A 231 10.43 -9.00 10.12
N THR A 232 11.52 -9.76 9.94
CA THR A 232 12.51 -9.97 10.99
C THR A 232 13.46 -8.77 11.12
N ASP A 233 14.14 -8.63 12.27
CA ASP A 233 15.19 -7.61 12.45
C ASP A 233 16.30 -7.72 11.40
N SER A 234 16.64 -8.95 10.99
CA SER A 234 17.65 -9.18 9.95
C SER A 234 17.20 -8.67 8.58
N ASP A 235 15.92 -8.80 8.25
CA ASP A 235 15.39 -8.32 6.98
C ASP A 235 15.32 -6.80 6.99
N PHE A 236 14.84 -6.20 8.09
CA PHE A 236 14.80 -4.75 8.22
C PHE A 236 16.20 -4.09 8.21
N GLN A 237 17.23 -4.81 8.68
CA GLN A 237 18.62 -4.32 8.60
C GLN A 237 19.09 -4.06 7.16
N LYS A 238 18.49 -4.72 6.15
CA LYS A 238 18.77 -4.43 4.73
C LYS A 238 18.28 -3.04 4.34
N ILE A 239 17.11 -2.63 4.82
CA ILE A 239 16.58 -1.26 4.64
C ILE A 239 17.50 -0.22 5.27
N ILE A 240 17.93 -0.44 6.52
CA ILE A 240 18.88 0.46 7.21
C ILE A 240 20.20 0.56 6.44
N THR A 241 20.69 -0.56 5.92
CA THR A 241 21.92 -0.61 5.11
C THR A 241 21.74 0.18 3.81
N MET A 242 20.61 0.01 3.12
CA MET A 242 20.27 0.79 1.92
C MET A 242 20.24 2.29 2.22
N ILE A 243 19.53 2.73 3.28
CA ILE A 243 19.47 4.15 3.69
C ILE A 243 20.87 4.73 3.96
N LYS A 244 21.74 3.96 4.62
CA LYS A 244 23.12 4.36 4.87
C LYS A 244 23.90 4.63 3.59
N HIS A 245 23.92 3.66 2.67
CA HIS A 245 24.65 3.77 1.41
C HIS A 245 24.05 4.84 0.49
N LEU A 246 22.72 4.97 0.45
CA LEU A 246 22.03 6.06 -0.23
C LEU A 246 22.55 7.44 0.22
N ASN A 247 22.57 7.69 1.54
CA ASN A 247 23.00 8.98 2.06
C ASN A 247 24.51 9.24 1.88
N GLN A 248 25.30 8.19 1.79
CA GLN A 248 26.73 8.28 1.47
C GLN A 248 26.98 8.50 -0.03
N GLY A 249 25.99 8.24 -0.90
CA GLY A 249 26.17 8.25 -2.34
C GLY A 249 27.11 7.14 -2.84
N ALA A 250 27.19 6.00 -2.12
CA ALA A 250 28.16 4.95 -2.38
C ALA A 250 27.49 3.63 -2.77
N GLU A 251 28.02 2.97 -3.81
CA GLU A 251 27.55 1.65 -4.28
C GLU A 251 26.03 1.63 -4.55
N LEU A 252 25.46 2.71 -5.09
CA LEU A 252 23.99 2.88 -5.21
C LEU A 252 23.32 1.71 -5.93
N GLU A 253 23.84 1.24 -7.05
CA GLU A 253 23.28 0.12 -7.83
C GLU A 253 23.29 -1.24 -7.09
N LYS A 254 24.07 -1.34 -6.02
CA LYS A 254 24.09 -2.55 -5.19
C LYS A 254 22.89 -2.63 -4.24
N TYR A 255 22.33 -1.47 -3.87
CA TYR A 255 21.28 -1.37 -2.87
C TYR A 255 19.97 -0.80 -3.42
N LEU A 256 19.98 -0.25 -4.65
CA LEU A 256 18.84 0.38 -5.29
C LEU A 256 18.68 -0.12 -6.73
N ASP A 257 17.45 -0.38 -7.13
CA ASP A 257 17.09 -0.48 -8.55
C ASP A 257 17.00 0.93 -9.14
N VAL A 258 18.18 1.47 -9.50
CA VAL A 258 18.31 2.86 -9.97
C VAL A 258 17.46 3.13 -11.21
N ASP A 259 17.37 2.16 -12.14
CA ASP A 259 16.58 2.32 -13.37
C ASP A 259 15.09 2.53 -13.05
N SER A 260 14.50 1.64 -12.25
CA SER A 260 13.11 1.71 -11.86
C SER A 260 12.80 2.98 -11.04
N ILE A 261 13.69 3.35 -10.13
CA ILE A 261 13.54 4.56 -9.30
C ILE A 261 13.56 5.83 -10.15
N LEU A 262 14.44 5.93 -11.13
CA LEU A 262 14.50 7.10 -12.02
C LEU A 262 13.27 7.20 -12.92
N ARG A 263 12.71 6.08 -13.38
CA ARG A 263 11.42 6.05 -14.11
C ARG A 263 10.28 6.53 -13.21
N TYR A 264 10.22 6.05 -11.96
CA TYR A 264 9.25 6.51 -10.98
C TYR A 264 9.31 8.04 -10.83
N PHE A 265 10.49 8.60 -10.61
CA PHE A 265 10.62 10.05 -10.42
C PHE A 265 10.33 10.84 -11.70
N ALA A 266 10.62 10.32 -12.88
CA ALA A 266 10.25 10.96 -14.14
C ALA A 266 8.73 11.10 -14.26
N VAL A 267 7.97 10.05 -13.95
CA VAL A 267 6.51 10.10 -13.94
C VAL A 267 5.99 11.02 -12.84
N ASN A 268 6.47 10.89 -11.60
CA ASN A 268 6.02 11.72 -10.49
C ASN A 268 6.29 13.22 -10.75
N THR A 269 7.42 13.55 -11.36
CA THR A 269 7.78 14.93 -11.77
C THR A 269 6.86 15.46 -12.86
N PHE A 270 6.47 14.64 -13.82
CA PHE A 270 5.48 15.04 -14.83
C PHE A 270 4.11 15.30 -14.20
N LEU A 271 3.67 14.41 -13.31
CA LEU A 271 2.38 14.48 -12.62
C LEU A 271 2.25 15.64 -11.62
N ILE A 272 3.34 16.28 -11.25
CA ILE A 272 3.34 17.30 -10.17
C ILE A 272 2.60 16.76 -8.94
N ASN A 273 3.01 15.56 -8.49
CA ASN A 273 2.43 14.96 -7.29
C ASN A 273 3.31 15.18 -6.08
N PHE A 274 2.93 16.14 -5.23
CA PHE A 274 3.60 16.44 -3.97
C PHE A 274 2.93 15.81 -2.75
N ASP A 275 1.83 15.10 -2.94
CA ASP A 275 1.29 14.19 -1.93
C ASP A 275 2.00 12.83 -2.01
N SER A 276 3.32 12.87 -1.98
CA SER A 276 4.21 11.72 -2.19
C SER A 276 5.54 11.89 -1.45
N TYR A 277 6.52 11.03 -1.74
CA TYR A 277 7.89 11.17 -1.24
C TYR A 277 8.51 12.56 -1.50
N THR A 278 8.18 13.20 -2.63
CA THR A 278 8.78 14.47 -3.04
C THR A 278 8.20 15.70 -2.34
N GLY A 279 7.03 15.58 -1.69
CA GLY A 279 6.38 16.63 -0.93
C GLY A 279 6.74 16.63 0.56
N ASN A 280 6.04 17.46 1.36
CA ASN A 280 6.33 17.63 2.77
C ASN A 280 5.96 16.44 3.64
N LEU A 281 4.95 15.65 3.27
CA LEU A 281 4.42 14.55 4.07
C LEU A 281 5.28 13.27 3.96
N LYS A 282 6.01 13.08 2.86
CA LYS A 282 6.94 11.94 2.64
C LYS A 282 6.24 10.58 2.79
N HIS A 283 5.05 10.45 2.22
CA HIS A 283 4.19 9.26 2.28
C HIS A 283 3.69 8.89 0.88
N ASN A 284 2.65 8.05 0.79
CA ASN A 284 2.02 7.63 -0.46
C ASN A 284 3.00 7.01 -1.46
N TYR A 285 3.89 6.17 -0.93
CA TYR A 285 4.76 5.31 -1.71
C TYR A 285 5.04 4.03 -0.94
N TYR A 286 5.42 2.98 -1.66
CA TYR A 286 5.94 1.76 -1.05
C TYR A 286 7.42 1.59 -1.38
N LEU A 287 8.14 0.91 -0.50
CA LEU A 287 9.47 0.37 -0.75
C LEU A 287 9.35 -1.15 -0.84
N TYR A 288 9.85 -1.72 -1.92
CA TYR A 288 10.03 -3.16 -2.04
C TYR A 288 11.53 -3.50 -1.96
N GLU A 289 11.89 -4.41 -1.05
CA GLU A 289 13.25 -4.94 -0.88
C GLU A 289 13.28 -6.39 -1.24
N GLU A 290 14.20 -6.79 -2.11
CA GLU A 290 14.55 -8.19 -2.35
C GLU A 290 16.06 -8.35 -2.51
N ASN A 291 16.64 -9.29 -1.76
CA ASN A 291 18.10 -9.58 -1.79
C ASN A 291 19.00 -8.36 -1.51
N GLY A 292 18.53 -7.40 -0.74
CA GLY A 292 19.28 -6.17 -0.38
C GLY A 292 19.14 -5.04 -1.41
N VAL A 293 18.35 -5.22 -2.46
CA VAL A 293 18.06 -4.20 -3.48
C VAL A 293 16.66 -3.65 -3.26
N CYS A 294 16.54 -2.34 -3.15
CA CYS A 294 15.28 -1.63 -2.92
C CYS A 294 14.80 -0.88 -4.17
N THR A 295 13.49 -0.83 -4.35
CA THR A 295 12.83 0.04 -5.33
C THR A 295 11.67 0.79 -4.69
N ILE A 296 11.19 1.86 -5.35
CA ILE A 296 10.02 2.66 -4.95
C ILE A 296 8.84 2.32 -5.85
N LEU A 297 7.64 2.22 -5.25
CA LEU A 297 6.40 1.89 -5.96
C LEU A 297 5.34 2.96 -5.71
N PRO A 298 4.49 3.27 -6.71
CA PRO A 298 3.48 4.32 -6.63
C PRO A 298 2.24 3.88 -5.83
N TRP A 299 1.73 4.80 -5.00
CA TRP A 299 0.48 4.62 -4.25
C TRP A 299 -0.23 5.95 -4.04
N ASP A 300 -1.57 5.96 -4.16
CA ASP A 300 -2.47 7.07 -3.80
C ASP A 300 -2.21 8.37 -4.59
N PHE A 301 -2.61 8.40 -5.86
CA PHE A 301 -2.36 9.51 -6.80
C PHE A 301 -3.59 10.39 -7.07
N ASN A 302 -4.60 10.39 -6.19
CA ASN A 302 -5.80 11.25 -6.32
C ASN A 302 -5.46 12.76 -6.29
N LEU A 303 -4.33 13.15 -5.72
CA LEU A 303 -3.82 14.52 -5.67
C LEU A 303 -2.71 14.82 -6.71
N ALA A 304 -2.53 13.97 -7.70
CA ALA A 304 -1.71 14.28 -8.87
C ALA A 304 -2.22 15.50 -9.65
N PHE A 305 -1.47 15.95 -10.65
CA PHE A 305 -1.78 17.10 -11.48
C PHE A 305 -1.98 18.38 -10.65
N ALA A 306 -0.99 18.65 -9.78
CA ALA A 306 -0.93 19.81 -8.89
C ALA A 306 -2.11 19.90 -7.89
N GLY A 307 -2.64 18.76 -7.44
CA GLY A 307 -3.73 18.70 -6.46
C GLY A 307 -3.32 19.03 -5.02
N HIS A 308 -2.00 19.13 -4.72
CA HIS A 308 -1.46 19.39 -3.39
C HIS A 308 -0.22 20.29 -3.45
N GLU A 309 -0.06 21.17 -2.45
CA GLU A 309 1.07 22.11 -2.22
C GLU A 309 1.27 23.20 -3.28
N ILE A 310 0.75 23.09 -4.49
CA ILE A 310 0.81 24.12 -5.54
C ILE A 310 -0.59 24.61 -5.89
N ASN A 311 -0.77 25.95 -5.89
CA ASN A 311 -2.04 26.59 -6.21
C ASN A 311 -1.96 27.53 -7.43
N ASP A 312 -0.78 27.70 -8.00
CA ASP A 312 -0.52 28.55 -9.18
C ASP A 312 -0.21 27.68 -10.40
N ALA A 313 -0.97 27.89 -11.47
CA ALA A 313 -0.85 27.10 -12.70
C ALA A 313 0.50 27.29 -13.40
N GLY A 314 1.04 28.52 -13.36
CA GLY A 314 2.35 28.82 -13.92
C GLY A 314 3.46 28.09 -13.19
N GLN A 315 3.41 28.06 -11.85
CA GLN A 315 4.35 27.30 -11.03
C GLN A 315 4.22 25.80 -11.28
N ALA A 316 3.00 25.27 -11.37
CA ALA A 316 2.77 23.84 -11.60
C ALA A 316 3.29 23.39 -12.98
N VAL A 317 2.90 24.10 -14.04
CA VAL A 317 3.33 23.79 -15.42
C VAL A 317 4.86 23.90 -15.56
N ASN A 318 5.46 24.92 -14.96
CA ASN A 318 6.90 25.22 -15.10
C ASN A 318 7.76 24.68 -13.96
N HIS A 319 7.22 23.82 -13.10
CA HIS A 319 7.97 23.27 -11.98
C HIS A 319 9.29 22.63 -12.45
N PRO A 320 10.44 22.95 -11.78
CA PRO A 320 11.75 22.55 -12.26
C PRO A 320 11.96 21.03 -12.22
N ILE A 321 12.52 20.48 -13.30
CA ILE A 321 12.73 19.02 -13.42
C ILE A 321 13.95 18.53 -12.64
N ASP A 322 14.95 19.36 -12.41
CA ASP A 322 16.19 18.97 -11.72
C ASP A 322 16.14 19.22 -10.21
N THR A 323 15.08 19.87 -9.73
CA THR A 323 14.74 20.04 -8.31
C THR A 323 13.25 19.75 -8.11
N PRO A 324 12.80 18.51 -8.40
CA PRO A 324 11.37 18.18 -8.46
C PRO A 324 10.77 17.87 -7.08
N THR A 325 11.08 18.71 -6.10
CA THR A 325 10.65 18.56 -4.71
C THR A 325 10.18 19.91 -4.16
N THR A 326 9.28 19.88 -3.17
CA THR A 326 8.83 21.13 -2.51
C THR A 326 9.82 21.63 -1.45
N THR A 327 10.83 20.83 -1.14
CA THR A 327 11.94 21.17 -0.22
C THR A 327 13.27 21.03 -0.95
N SER A 328 14.41 21.27 -0.26
CA SER A 328 15.72 21.01 -0.87
C SER A 328 15.92 19.54 -1.18
N LEU A 329 16.69 19.22 -2.22
CA LEU A 329 17.04 17.83 -2.58
C LEU A 329 17.74 17.08 -1.44
N SER A 330 18.48 17.79 -0.56
CA SER A 330 19.10 17.18 0.61
C SER A 330 18.10 16.61 1.63
N GLU A 331 16.85 17.09 1.59
CA GLU A 331 15.76 16.57 2.41
C GLU A 331 15.07 15.33 1.78
N ARG A 332 15.43 14.99 0.56
CA ARG A 332 14.87 13.86 -0.21
C ARG A 332 16.01 13.06 -0.85
N PRO A 333 16.83 12.35 -0.02
CA PRO A 333 18.06 11.72 -0.49
C PRO A 333 17.84 10.72 -1.63
N LEU A 334 16.68 10.03 -1.70
CA LEU A 334 16.45 9.04 -2.76
C LEU A 334 16.50 9.65 -4.17
N ILE A 335 15.94 10.84 -4.38
CA ILE A 335 16.09 11.53 -5.66
C ILE A 335 17.34 12.43 -5.66
N GLY A 336 17.64 13.09 -4.55
CA GLY A 336 18.76 14.03 -4.49
C GLY A 336 20.10 13.37 -4.79
N LYS A 337 20.37 12.21 -4.18
CA LYS A 337 21.63 11.48 -4.39
C LYS A 337 21.74 10.86 -5.78
N LEU A 338 20.63 10.43 -6.36
CA LEU A 338 20.63 9.91 -7.73
C LEU A 338 20.92 11.03 -8.74
N LEU A 339 20.32 12.23 -8.58
CA LEU A 339 20.56 13.35 -9.49
C LEU A 339 21.95 14.03 -9.30
N GLU A 340 22.68 13.74 -8.21
CA GLU A 340 24.09 14.13 -8.04
C GLU A 340 25.01 13.35 -9.00
N VAL A 341 24.61 12.17 -9.49
CA VAL A 341 25.39 11.34 -10.43
C VAL A 341 25.03 11.72 -11.86
N PRO A 342 25.98 12.23 -12.69
CA PRO A 342 25.67 12.73 -14.03
C PRO A 342 25.00 11.71 -14.92
N GLU A 343 25.43 10.45 -14.89
CA GLU A 343 24.90 9.37 -15.71
C GLU A 343 23.44 9.04 -15.34
N TYR A 344 23.09 9.10 -14.07
CA TYR A 344 21.71 8.88 -13.60
C TYR A 344 20.82 10.07 -13.93
N LYS A 345 21.34 11.30 -13.84
CA LYS A 345 20.63 12.50 -14.25
C LYS A 345 20.33 12.49 -15.76
N GLU A 346 21.30 12.09 -16.60
CA GLU A 346 21.08 11.91 -18.04
C GLU A 346 20.02 10.85 -18.33
N LEU A 347 20.03 9.74 -17.57
CA LEU A 347 19.03 8.66 -17.71
C LEU A 347 17.63 9.14 -17.29
N TYR A 348 17.52 9.90 -16.20
CA TYR A 348 16.29 10.54 -15.75
C TYR A 348 15.74 11.52 -16.81
N HIS A 349 16.58 12.38 -17.37
CA HIS A 349 16.22 13.27 -18.47
C HIS A 349 15.73 12.50 -19.70
N LYS A 350 16.37 11.37 -20.03
CA LYS A 350 15.92 10.47 -21.09
C LYS A 350 14.51 9.95 -20.81
N TYR A 351 14.20 9.56 -19.57
CA TYR A 351 12.87 9.07 -19.21
C TYR A 351 11.81 10.17 -19.28
N LEU A 352 12.11 11.39 -18.82
CA LEU A 352 11.23 12.54 -19.01
C LEU A 352 10.95 12.81 -20.50
N LYS A 353 11.99 12.77 -21.32
CA LYS A 353 11.85 12.93 -22.77
C LYS A 353 10.99 11.83 -23.38
N GLN A 354 11.23 10.57 -23.02
CA GLN A 354 10.44 9.43 -23.51
C GLN A 354 8.96 9.55 -23.11
N LEU A 355 8.67 9.95 -21.87
CA LEU A 355 7.30 10.18 -21.41
C LEU A 355 6.62 11.26 -22.26
N VAL A 356 7.27 12.41 -22.45
CA VAL A 356 6.72 13.50 -23.24
C VAL A 356 6.47 13.07 -24.69
N GLU A 357 7.49 12.54 -25.36
CA GLU A 357 7.40 12.18 -26.80
C GLU A 357 6.45 11.02 -27.06
N ASN A 358 6.51 9.96 -26.22
CA ASN A 358 5.80 8.71 -26.51
C ASN A 358 4.39 8.65 -25.91
N TYR A 359 4.08 9.47 -24.90
CA TYR A 359 2.79 9.40 -24.23
C TYR A 359 1.95 10.67 -24.43
N VAL A 360 2.56 11.86 -24.37
CA VAL A 360 1.81 13.11 -24.50
C VAL A 360 1.78 13.59 -25.97
N ASP A 361 2.95 13.81 -26.59
CA ASP A 361 3.03 14.35 -27.94
C ASP A 361 2.46 13.40 -29.01
N ASN A 362 2.51 12.09 -28.77
CA ASN A 362 1.85 11.08 -29.62
C ASN A 362 0.33 10.98 -29.40
N GLY A 363 -0.25 11.80 -28.51
CA GLY A 363 -1.70 11.84 -28.26
C GLY A 363 -2.24 10.71 -27.37
N ILE A 364 -1.39 9.81 -26.85
CA ILE A 364 -1.86 8.68 -26.02
C ILE A 364 -2.55 9.17 -24.75
N PHE A 365 -2.05 10.25 -24.12
CA PHE A 365 -2.67 10.84 -22.94
C PHE A 365 -4.12 11.29 -23.23
N GLU A 366 -4.31 12.07 -24.28
CA GLU A 366 -5.64 12.56 -24.68
C GLU A 366 -6.56 11.41 -25.08
N ASP A 367 -6.08 10.45 -25.86
CA ASP A 367 -6.81 9.24 -26.24
C ASP A 367 -7.24 8.43 -25.00
N THR A 368 -6.40 8.33 -23.97
CA THR A 368 -6.71 7.65 -22.72
C THR A 368 -7.79 8.39 -21.96
N VAL A 369 -7.70 9.72 -21.84
CA VAL A 369 -8.78 10.54 -21.26
C VAL A 369 -10.09 10.32 -21.96
N GLN A 370 -10.13 10.33 -23.30
CA GLN A 370 -11.34 10.10 -24.09
C GLN A 370 -11.91 8.68 -23.93
N LYS A 371 -11.06 7.65 -23.86
CA LYS A 371 -11.48 6.27 -23.61
C LYS A 371 -12.08 6.11 -22.21
N VAL A 372 -11.43 6.70 -21.22
CA VAL A 372 -11.93 6.67 -19.83
C VAL A 372 -13.22 7.45 -19.72
N ASP A 373 -13.34 8.65 -20.32
CA ASP A 373 -14.59 9.38 -20.37
C ASP A 373 -15.72 8.55 -21.01
N SER A 374 -15.45 7.92 -22.14
CA SER A 374 -16.44 7.04 -22.80
C SER A 374 -16.87 5.86 -21.91
N LEU A 375 -16.00 5.39 -21.04
CA LEU A 375 -16.26 4.29 -20.11
C LEU A 375 -17.13 4.75 -18.93
N ILE A 376 -16.76 5.87 -18.26
CA ILE A 376 -17.35 6.27 -16.96
C ILE A 376 -18.41 7.35 -17.03
N ASN A 377 -18.55 8.06 -18.15
CA ASN A 377 -19.41 9.24 -18.30
C ASN A 377 -20.84 9.01 -17.77
N SER A 378 -21.45 7.87 -18.13
CA SER A 378 -22.80 7.52 -17.67
C SER A 378 -22.86 7.30 -16.16
N SER A 379 -21.87 6.62 -15.58
CA SER A 379 -21.80 6.37 -14.14
C SER A 379 -21.58 7.67 -13.37
N VAL A 380 -20.66 8.54 -13.81
CA VAL A 380 -20.44 9.86 -13.19
C VAL A 380 -21.71 10.71 -13.21
N LYS A 381 -22.44 10.70 -14.35
CA LYS A 381 -23.69 11.47 -14.49
C LYS A 381 -24.78 11.02 -13.52
N ASN A 382 -24.82 9.72 -13.22
CA ASN A 382 -25.85 9.10 -12.37
C ASN A 382 -25.36 8.81 -10.94
N ASP A 383 -24.15 9.22 -10.58
CA ASP A 383 -23.55 8.98 -9.27
C ASP A 383 -24.27 9.81 -8.19
N ALA A 384 -25.11 9.13 -7.39
CA ALA A 384 -25.95 9.77 -6.40
C ALA A 384 -25.18 10.33 -5.19
N THR A 385 -23.96 9.86 -4.94
CA THR A 385 -23.13 10.26 -3.80
C THR A 385 -21.89 11.06 -4.23
N ALA A 386 -21.86 11.56 -5.48
CA ALA A 386 -20.71 12.27 -6.05
C ALA A 386 -20.29 13.49 -5.22
N PHE A 387 -18.98 13.69 -5.06
CA PHE A 387 -18.43 14.92 -4.45
C PHE A 387 -18.48 16.14 -5.38
N SER A 388 -18.63 15.93 -6.68
CA SER A 388 -18.65 16.99 -7.70
C SER A 388 -19.83 16.80 -8.63
N THR A 389 -20.32 17.90 -9.17
CA THR A 389 -21.39 17.86 -10.18
C THR A 389 -20.88 17.32 -11.51
N TYR A 390 -21.78 16.74 -12.30
CA TYR A 390 -21.45 16.30 -13.67
C TYR A 390 -20.92 17.46 -14.55
N ALA A 391 -21.41 18.68 -14.39
CA ALA A 391 -20.92 19.86 -15.12
C ALA A 391 -19.48 20.24 -14.72
N GLU A 392 -19.08 20.03 -13.46
CA GLU A 392 -17.69 20.21 -13.03
C GLU A 392 -16.78 19.13 -13.63
N TYR A 393 -17.24 17.88 -13.69
CA TYR A 393 -16.55 16.81 -14.38
C TYR A 393 -16.31 17.14 -15.85
N GLU A 394 -17.36 17.48 -16.62
CA GLU A 394 -17.23 17.86 -18.03
C GLU A 394 -16.24 19.03 -18.23
N LYS A 395 -16.30 20.04 -17.36
CA LYS A 395 -15.38 21.18 -17.40
C LYS A 395 -13.94 20.79 -17.11
N SER A 396 -13.71 19.79 -16.28
CA SER A 396 -12.36 19.38 -15.82
C SER A 396 -11.53 18.70 -16.91
N LEU A 397 -12.15 17.92 -17.79
CA LEU A 397 -11.46 17.10 -18.78
C LEU A 397 -10.59 17.91 -19.76
N PRO A 398 -11.09 18.97 -20.43
CA PRO A 398 -10.23 19.78 -21.31
C PRO A 398 -9.13 20.49 -20.53
N VAL A 399 -9.36 20.86 -19.27
CA VAL A 399 -8.32 21.48 -18.42
C VAL A 399 -7.21 20.47 -18.10
N LEU A 400 -7.56 19.21 -17.84
CA LEU A 400 -6.61 18.12 -17.58
C LEU A 400 -5.70 17.86 -18.81
N VAL A 401 -6.29 17.77 -19.99
CA VAL A 401 -5.54 17.58 -21.25
C VAL A 401 -4.61 18.77 -21.51
N GLU A 402 -5.11 19.98 -21.35
CA GLU A 402 -4.31 21.20 -21.56
C GLU A 402 -3.17 21.31 -20.54
N PHE A 403 -3.42 20.96 -19.27
CA PHE A 403 -2.38 20.91 -18.25
C PHE A 403 -1.25 19.96 -18.66
N ALA A 404 -1.58 18.72 -19.03
CA ALA A 404 -0.61 17.73 -19.47
C ALA A 404 0.20 18.21 -20.69
N ARG A 405 -0.46 18.83 -21.67
CA ARG A 405 0.17 19.40 -22.87
C ARG A 405 1.17 20.52 -22.52
N LEU A 406 0.76 21.48 -21.68
CA LEU A 406 1.62 22.59 -21.27
C LEU A 406 2.79 22.11 -20.40
N ARG A 407 2.55 21.14 -19.50
CA ARG A 407 3.60 20.52 -18.71
C ARG A 407 4.64 19.82 -19.57
N ALA A 408 4.22 19.07 -20.59
CA ALA A 408 5.11 18.43 -21.55
C ALA A 408 5.96 19.46 -22.33
N GLN A 409 5.38 20.60 -22.74
CA GLN A 409 6.10 21.70 -23.37
C GLN A 409 7.17 22.29 -22.45
N SER A 410 6.82 22.52 -21.17
CA SER A 410 7.77 23.04 -20.20
C SER A 410 8.93 22.06 -19.96
N ILE A 411 8.64 20.76 -19.77
CA ILE A 411 9.66 19.72 -19.64
C ILE A 411 10.61 19.74 -20.85
N SER A 412 10.07 19.78 -22.08
CA SER A 412 10.86 19.85 -23.32
C SER A 412 11.73 21.11 -23.40
N ALA A 413 11.21 22.26 -22.94
CA ALA A 413 11.96 23.51 -22.88
C ALA A 413 13.11 23.42 -21.86
N GLN A 414 12.87 22.82 -20.69
CA GLN A 414 13.88 22.60 -19.67
C GLN A 414 14.96 21.61 -20.13
N LEU A 415 14.59 20.49 -20.73
CA LEU A 415 15.52 19.49 -21.27
C LEU A 415 16.41 20.06 -22.40
N SER A 416 15.88 20.99 -23.19
CA SER A 416 16.64 21.65 -24.26
C SER A 416 17.46 22.88 -23.80
N GLY A 417 17.41 23.24 -22.51
CA GLY A 417 18.08 24.43 -21.97
C GLY A 417 17.46 25.77 -22.38
N LYS A 418 16.25 25.76 -22.96
CA LYS A 418 15.51 26.98 -23.29
C LYS A 418 14.83 27.59 -22.05
N GLN A 419 14.58 26.76 -21.05
CA GLN A 419 14.02 27.14 -19.75
C GLN A 419 14.92 26.58 -18.64
N PRO A 420 15.15 27.34 -17.54
CA PRO A 420 15.89 26.84 -16.40
C PRO A 420 15.27 25.58 -15.78
N ALA A 421 16.11 24.59 -15.45
CA ALA A 421 15.69 23.28 -14.95
C ALA A 421 15.74 23.13 -13.43
N THR A 422 16.36 24.08 -12.70
CA THR A 422 16.46 24.11 -11.25
C THR A 422 15.69 25.28 -10.64
N ALA A 423 15.20 25.12 -9.42
CA ALA A 423 14.52 26.19 -8.68
C ALA A 423 15.42 27.42 -8.47
N ALA A 424 16.72 27.21 -8.25
CA ALA A 424 17.70 28.31 -8.08
C ALA A 424 17.88 29.13 -9.35
N GLU A 425 17.94 28.49 -10.51
CA GLU A 425 18.02 29.16 -11.80
C GLU A 425 16.72 29.90 -12.12
N GLN A 426 15.58 29.23 -11.87
CA GLN A 426 14.23 29.79 -12.11
C GLN A 426 13.97 31.04 -11.27
N SER A 427 14.52 31.14 -10.08
CA SER A 427 14.41 32.36 -9.24
C SER A 427 15.10 33.57 -9.83
N ASN A 428 16.05 33.39 -10.75
CA ASN A 428 16.85 34.45 -11.37
C ASN A 428 16.43 34.81 -12.80
N ASP A 429 15.67 33.91 -13.49
CA ASP A 429 15.26 34.09 -14.88
C ASP A 429 13.80 33.64 -15.09
N THR A 430 12.91 34.64 -15.27
CA THR A 430 11.48 34.41 -15.51
C THR A 430 11.07 34.57 -16.98
N ALA A 431 11.98 34.86 -17.88
CA ALA A 431 11.66 35.37 -19.21
C ALA A 431 11.24 34.31 -20.23
N GLN A 432 11.32 33.01 -19.93
CA GLN A 432 11.09 31.91 -20.90
C GLN A 432 10.10 30.83 -20.40
N TYR A 433 9.17 31.18 -19.54
CA TYR A 433 8.17 30.22 -19.04
C TYR A 433 7.09 29.95 -20.06
N VAL A 434 6.58 28.70 -20.03
CA VAL A 434 5.36 28.33 -20.74
C VAL A 434 4.18 29.06 -20.10
N GLU A 435 3.42 29.78 -20.92
CA GLU A 435 2.23 30.51 -20.48
C GLU A 435 1.13 29.52 -20.07
N ALA A 436 0.70 29.58 -18.81
CA ALA A 436 -0.30 28.71 -18.23
C ALA A 436 -1.57 29.45 -17.73
N GLY A 437 -1.75 30.72 -18.13
CA GLY A 437 -2.86 31.56 -17.67
C GLY A 437 -4.27 31.07 -18.07
N SER A 438 -4.37 30.09 -19.00
CA SER A 438 -5.62 29.44 -19.39
C SER A 438 -6.03 28.32 -18.43
N ILE A 439 -5.15 27.86 -17.53
CA ILE A 439 -5.39 26.74 -16.63
C ILE A 439 -6.04 27.21 -15.33
N ASP A 440 -7.24 26.72 -15.06
CA ASP A 440 -7.89 26.83 -13.75
C ASP A 440 -7.66 25.51 -12.98
N LEU A 441 -6.60 25.46 -12.14
CA LEU A 441 -6.28 24.26 -11.34
C LEU A 441 -7.46 23.82 -10.45
N SER A 442 -8.32 24.76 -10.02
CA SER A 442 -9.48 24.42 -9.20
C SER A 442 -10.51 23.55 -9.94
N ALA A 443 -10.50 23.59 -11.27
CA ALA A 443 -11.33 22.72 -12.10
C ALA A 443 -10.90 21.25 -12.04
N LEU A 444 -9.62 20.97 -11.73
CA LEU A 444 -9.11 19.60 -11.56
C LEU A 444 -9.42 19.02 -10.17
N GLY A 445 -9.83 19.85 -9.20
CA GLY A 445 -9.95 19.46 -7.80
C GLY A 445 -8.56 19.40 -7.13
N GLY A 446 -8.56 19.23 -5.82
CA GLY A 446 -7.34 19.17 -4.99
C GLY A 446 -7.56 19.68 -3.58
N MET A 447 -6.56 19.56 -2.72
CA MET A 447 -6.57 20.15 -1.38
C MET A 447 -6.42 21.68 -1.50
N GLY A 448 -7.44 22.43 -1.10
CA GLY A 448 -7.39 23.90 -1.09
C GLY A 448 -7.94 24.59 -2.33
N ALA A 449 -8.55 23.88 -3.25
CA ALA A 449 -9.28 24.47 -4.37
C ALA A 449 -10.39 25.39 -3.84
N ARG A 450 -10.16 26.71 -3.84
CA ARG A 450 -11.17 27.70 -3.45
C ARG A 450 -12.24 27.80 -4.54
N GLY A 451 -13.47 27.37 -4.25
CA GLY A 451 -14.60 27.71 -5.11
C GLY A 451 -15.79 26.78 -5.16
N GLY A 452 -15.76 25.58 -4.58
CA GLY A 452 -16.93 24.70 -4.50
C GLY A 452 -17.57 24.74 -3.11
N LYS A 453 -18.91 24.80 -3.04
CA LYS A 453 -19.65 24.51 -1.79
C LYS A 453 -19.68 22.99 -1.59
N GLY A 454 -18.51 22.37 -1.56
CA GLY A 454 -18.34 20.97 -1.22
C GLY A 454 -17.56 20.85 0.08
N PRO A 455 -17.55 19.67 0.72
CA PRO A 455 -16.98 19.45 2.06
C PRO A 455 -15.53 19.91 2.21
N ALA A 456 -14.73 19.86 1.16
CA ALA A 456 -13.32 20.29 1.19
C ALA A 456 -13.10 21.82 1.27
N GLY A 457 -14.10 22.64 0.96
CA GLY A 457 -13.94 24.11 0.89
C GLY A 457 -13.90 24.83 2.25
N ASN A 458 -14.32 24.21 3.34
CA ASN A 458 -14.48 24.87 4.64
C ASN A 458 -13.30 24.71 5.61
N PHE A 459 -12.36 23.82 5.36
CA PHE A 459 -11.34 23.45 6.37
C PHE A 459 -10.06 24.29 6.36
N LEU A 460 -9.74 25.03 5.31
CA LEU A 460 -8.45 25.73 5.20
C LEU A 460 -8.47 27.20 5.64
N ASN A 461 -9.57 27.71 6.16
CA ASN A 461 -9.65 29.11 6.59
C ASN A 461 -9.35 29.36 8.08
N GLN A 462 -8.93 28.34 8.86
CA GLN A 462 -8.56 28.51 10.29
C GLN A 462 -7.06 28.35 10.60
N GLY A 463 -6.19 28.25 9.61
CA GLY A 463 -4.75 27.98 9.82
C GLY A 463 -3.77 29.03 9.28
N GLY A 464 -4.19 30.26 9.03
CA GLY A 464 -3.32 31.31 8.54
C GLY A 464 -2.78 32.25 9.63
N ALA A 465 -1.90 31.76 10.50
CA ALA A 465 -0.98 32.63 11.24
C ALA A 465 0.31 31.82 11.52
N ALA A 466 1.38 32.30 10.92
CA ALA A 466 2.71 31.76 11.14
C ALA A 466 3.04 31.63 12.63
N ASN A 467 3.39 30.43 13.08
CA ASN A 467 4.20 30.28 14.27
C ASN A 467 5.22 29.15 14.04
N SER A 468 6.45 29.59 13.94
CA SER A 468 7.65 28.78 13.90
C SER A 468 7.82 28.00 15.21
N GLY A 469 7.95 26.70 15.11
CA GLY A 469 8.62 25.87 16.11
C GLY A 469 7.71 25.14 17.08
N LYS A 470 7.47 23.88 16.79
CA LYS A 470 7.67 22.70 17.66
C LYS A 470 7.04 21.49 16.97
N ASP A 471 7.85 20.50 16.77
CA ASP A 471 7.46 19.16 16.32
C ASP A 471 6.31 18.62 17.21
N GLN A 472 5.12 18.51 16.62
CA GLN A 472 4.12 17.60 17.15
C GLN A 472 3.99 16.47 16.13
N ALA A 473 4.46 15.30 16.55
CA ALA A 473 4.24 14.06 15.86
C ALA A 473 2.74 13.91 15.60
N ALA A 474 2.35 13.98 14.33
CA ALA A 474 1.05 13.53 13.91
C ALA A 474 1.03 12.01 14.13
N GLY A 475 0.16 11.56 15.03
CA GLY A 475 -0.08 10.13 15.23
C GLY A 475 -0.60 9.54 13.93
N GLY A 476 0.26 8.80 13.25
CA GLY A 476 -0.13 8.00 12.10
C GLY A 476 -1.07 6.89 12.58
N PHE A 477 -2.22 6.81 11.97
CA PHE A 477 -3.09 5.66 12.14
C PHE A 477 -2.74 4.63 11.08
N ASP A 478 -2.52 3.41 11.54
CA ASP A 478 -2.11 2.25 10.78
C ASP A 478 -3.27 1.75 9.90
N ASP A 479 -3.16 1.86 8.60
CA ASP A 479 -4.14 1.30 7.67
C ASP A 479 -4.13 -0.24 7.66
N ASP A 480 -3.11 -0.87 8.29
CA ASP A 480 -2.84 -2.30 8.09
C ASP A 480 -2.63 -3.12 9.38
N LYS A 481 -2.79 -2.55 10.59
CA LYS A 481 -2.56 -3.33 11.81
C LYS A 481 -3.82 -3.61 12.62
N ASN A 482 -4.15 -4.88 12.68
CA ASN A 482 -4.88 -5.50 13.79
C ASN A 482 -4.00 -5.36 15.06
N PRO A 483 -4.51 -4.85 16.19
CA PRO A 483 -3.69 -4.65 17.39
C PRO A 483 -3.31 -5.99 18.03
N ILE A 484 -2.11 -6.49 17.74
CA ILE A 484 -1.49 -7.51 18.57
C ILE A 484 -0.81 -6.78 19.75
N ASN A 485 -1.37 -6.98 20.93
CA ASN A 485 -0.84 -6.54 22.21
C ASN A 485 0.64 -6.93 22.39
N ASN A 486 1.47 -5.94 22.71
CA ASN A 486 2.69 -6.21 23.48
C ASN A 486 2.75 -5.29 24.69
N THR A 487 2.50 -5.85 25.84
CA THR A 487 2.86 -5.33 27.16
C THR A 487 4.27 -5.77 27.48
N ASP A 488 5.18 -4.90 27.92
CA ASP A 488 5.66 -5.00 29.31
C ASP A 488 6.83 -4.06 29.66
N HIS A 489 6.84 -3.66 30.94
CA HIS A 489 7.90 -3.09 31.78
C HIS A 489 8.33 -1.66 31.49
N GLY A 490 8.25 -0.74 32.41
CA GLY A 490 8.28 -0.75 33.88
C GLY A 490 9.24 0.34 34.33
N GLU A 491 8.78 1.20 35.21
CA GLU A 491 9.45 1.96 36.27
C GLU A 491 9.16 3.47 36.26
N GLU A 492 8.39 3.85 37.24
CA GLU A 492 8.35 5.20 37.86
C GLU A 492 9.60 5.41 38.76
N PRO A 493 9.91 6.58 39.38
CA PRO A 493 9.01 7.63 39.81
C PRO A 493 9.58 9.08 39.81
N GLY A 494 8.76 10.08 40.11
CA GLY A 494 9.26 11.37 40.58
C GLY A 494 8.23 12.50 40.63
N ALA A 495 7.87 12.87 41.84
CA ALA A 495 6.83 13.75 42.31
C ALA A 495 7.04 15.26 42.11
N PHE A 496 5.89 15.97 41.88
CA PHE A 496 5.40 17.25 42.42
C PHE A 496 6.27 18.53 42.47
N PRO A 497 5.74 19.79 42.50
CA PRO A 497 4.47 20.24 43.09
C PRO A 497 3.66 21.34 42.35
N ASP A 498 2.42 21.37 42.64
CA ASP A 498 1.40 22.39 42.95
C ASP A 498 1.77 23.89 42.83
N ALA A 499 0.87 24.68 42.24
CA ALA A 499 0.30 25.92 42.76
C ALA A 499 -0.49 26.77 41.74
N GLY A 500 -1.72 27.12 42.08
CA GLY A 500 -2.22 28.47 41.90
C GLY A 500 -3.42 28.74 41.03
N ASP A 501 -4.56 28.54 41.62
CA ASP A 501 -5.81 29.32 41.55
C ASP A 501 -5.79 30.69 40.85
N ARG A 502 -6.76 30.94 39.95
CA ARG A 502 -7.58 32.17 39.84
C ARG A 502 -8.68 32.02 38.78
N GLY A 503 -9.84 31.99 39.19
CA GLY A 503 -11.16 32.34 39.03
C GLY A 503 -11.50 33.46 38.02
N ASN A 504 -12.53 33.30 37.21
CA ASN A 504 -13.83 34.01 37.30
C ASN A 504 -14.66 33.92 36.02
N ASN A 505 -15.90 33.53 36.23
CA ASN A 505 -17.15 34.04 35.65
C ASN A 505 -17.58 33.69 34.23
N ALA A 506 -18.67 32.92 34.26
CA ALA A 506 -19.68 32.66 33.27
C ALA A 506 -20.44 33.92 32.76
N PRO A 507 -21.34 33.83 31.72
CA PRO A 507 -22.66 33.31 31.97
C PRO A 507 -23.27 32.36 30.92
N ASP A 508 -24.03 31.47 31.50
CA ASP A 508 -25.18 30.69 31.12
C ASP A 508 -26.07 31.14 29.94
N LYS A 509 -26.43 30.16 29.07
CA LYS A 509 -27.73 29.98 28.42
C LYS A 509 -27.77 28.60 27.75
N GLY A 510 -28.35 27.61 28.31
CA GLY A 510 -29.77 27.28 28.15
C GLY A 510 -29.97 26.04 27.27
N THR A 511 -30.03 24.87 27.92
CA THR A 511 -31.06 23.83 27.81
C THR A 511 -31.29 23.06 26.52
N GLY A 512 -30.97 21.76 26.59
CA GLY A 512 -31.50 20.70 25.75
C GLY A 512 -30.84 19.38 26.17
N GLY A 513 -31.29 18.84 27.33
CA GLY A 513 -30.74 17.58 27.87
C GLY A 513 -31.29 16.38 27.13
N PHE A 514 -30.41 15.48 26.72
CA PHE A 514 -30.70 14.06 26.50
C PHE A 514 -30.16 13.26 27.67
N PRO A 515 -30.82 12.16 28.09
CA PRO A 515 -30.47 11.44 29.32
C PRO A 515 -29.12 10.72 29.15
N GLU A 516 -28.22 10.93 30.12
CA GLU A 516 -27.00 10.15 30.33
C GLU A 516 -27.39 8.68 30.58
N GLY A 517 -27.24 7.84 29.55
CA GLY A 517 -27.21 6.38 29.71
C GLY A 517 -25.84 5.96 30.28
N ASN A 518 -25.87 5.23 31.36
CA ASN A 518 -24.73 4.63 32.08
C ASN A 518 -23.71 4.00 31.14
N ARG A 519 -22.61 4.69 30.85
CA ARG A 519 -21.42 4.06 30.28
C ARG A 519 -20.68 3.38 31.41
N LEU A 520 -20.69 2.05 31.42
CA LEU A 520 -19.86 1.25 32.31
C LEU A 520 -18.39 1.47 31.98
N ASP A 521 -17.55 1.71 32.96
CA ASP A 521 -16.12 1.87 32.78
C ASP A 521 -15.44 0.55 32.40
N ARG A 522 -14.24 0.65 31.83
CA ARG A 522 -13.48 -0.50 31.31
C ARG A 522 -13.20 -1.57 32.35
N GLU A 523 -13.03 -1.20 33.61
CA GLU A 523 -12.77 -2.13 34.72
C GLU A 523 -14.03 -2.93 35.06
N THR A 524 -15.19 -2.29 35.06
CA THR A 524 -16.51 -2.91 35.26
C THR A 524 -16.83 -3.91 34.14
N MET A 525 -16.55 -3.55 32.87
CA MET A 525 -16.72 -4.46 31.73
C MET A 525 -15.78 -5.67 31.77
N THR A 526 -14.55 -5.49 32.25
CA THR A 526 -13.59 -6.60 32.44
C THR A 526 -14.10 -7.59 33.48
N LYS A 527 -14.58 -7.11 34.62
CA LYS A 527 -15.15 -7.95 35.70
C LYS A 527 -16.42 -8.69 35.23
N ALA A 528 -17.27 -8.03 34.47
CA ALA A 528 -18.46 -8.66 33.89
C ALA A 528 -18.09 -9.79 32.94
N GLY A 529 -17.08 -9.58 32.07
CA GLY A 529 -16.56 -10.59 31.17
C GLY A 529 -15.92 -11.81 31.86
N GLU A 530 -15.35 -11.62 33.08
CA GLU A 530 -14.83 -12.73 33.90
C GLU A 530 -15.95 -13.60 34.45
N ILE A 531 -17.02 -12.99 34.95
CA ILE A 531 -18.19 -13.71 35.52
C ILE A 531 -18.86 -14.56 34.40
N ILE A 532 -18.97 -14.05 33.19
CA ILE A 532 -19.57 -14.76 32.06
C ILE A 532 -18.67 -15.91 31.60
N ARG A 533 -17.35 -15.71 31.58
CA ARG A 533 -16.39 -16.78 31.26
C ARG A 533 -16.41 -17.93 32.27
N ASP A 534 -16.63 -17.66 33.55
CA ASP A 534 -16.75 -18.70 34.57
C ASP A 534 -17.98 -19.60 34.37
N ALA A 535 -18.97 -19.14 33.64
CA ALA A 535 -20.12 -19.97 33.25
C ALA A 535 -19.75 -21.04 32.19
N ASN A 536 -18.59 -20.88 31.48
CA ASN A 536 -18.01 -21.85 30.57
C ASN A 536 -19.01 -22.37 29.50
N GLY A 537 -19.80 -21.45 28.91
CA GLY A 537 -20.80 -21.77 27.88
C GLY A 537 -22.08 -22.42 28.40
N ARG A 538 -22.34 -22.38 29.72
CA ARG A 538 -23.61 -22.76 30.34
C ARG A 538 -24.44 -21.52 30.62
N GLU A 539 -25.76 -21.67 30.74
CA GLU A 539 -26.62 -20.57 31.22
C GLU A 539 -26.09 -20.00 32.55
N LEU A 540 -26.11 -18.66 32.67
CA LEU A 540 -25.66 -17.97 33.88
C LEU A 540 -26.54 -18.37 35.10
N SER A 541 -25.90 -18.71 36.18
CA SER A 541 -26.61 -18.98 37.43
C SER A 541 -27.25 -17.71 37.99
N ALA A 542 -28.30 -17.86 38.78
CA ALA A 542 -28.98 -16.73 39.46
C ALA A 542 -28.00 -15.86 40.31
N GLU A 543 -26.93 -16.47 40.81
CA GLU A 543 -25.90 -15.80 41.60
C GLU A 543 -24.97 -14.96 40.71
N GLN A 544 -24.60 -15.45 39.53
CA GLN A 544 -23.82 -14.74 38.51
C GLN A 544 -24.59 -13.56 37.90
N ILE A 545 -25.88 -13.75 37.61
CA ILE A 545 -26.78 -12.67 37.17
C ILE A 545 -26.88 -11.59 38.23
N ALA A 546 -27.01 -11.95 39.51
CA ALA A 546 -27.05 -10.99 40.63
C ALA A 546 -25.72 -10.21 40.75
N GLN A 547 -24.58 -10.84 40.50
CA GLN A 547 -23.26 -10.18 40.45
C GLN A 547 -23.13 -9.21 39.29
N LEU A 548 -23.59 -9.57 38.09
CA LEU A 548 -23.60 -8.70 36.91
C LEU A 548 -24.50 -7.47 37.12
N LYS A 549 -25.69 -7.66 37.69
CA LYS A 549 -26.57 -6.55 38.06
C LYS A 549 -25.95 -5.62 39.13
N LYS A 550 -25.17 -6.15 40.06
CA LYS A 550 -24.45 -5.36 41.06
C LYS A 550 -23.31 -4.54 40.45
N LEU A 551 -22.78 -4.94 39.31
CA LEU A 551 -21.83 -4.18 38.53
C LEU A 551 -22.50 -3.11 37.64
N GLY A 552 -23.84 -3.02 37.64
CA GLY A 552 -24.59 -2.00 36.92
C GLY A 552 -25.07 -2.42 35.52
N LEU A 553 -24.98 -3.72 35.21
CA LEU A 553 -25.53 -4.26 33.94
C LEU A 553 -27.05 -4.47 34.11
N ASP A 554 -27.82 -4.04 33.11
CA ASP A 554 -29.24 -4.36 33.02
C ASP A 554 -29.48 -5.73 32.32
N ASP A 555 -30.73 -6.19 32.37
CA ASP A 555 -31.08 -7.51 31.81
C ASP A 555 -30.78 -7.62 30.31
N SER A 556 -30.90 -6.52 29.56
CA SER A 556 -30.63 -6.50 28.11
C SER A 556 -29.14 -6.57 27.82
N MET A 557 -28.29 -5.99 28.63
CA MET A 557 -26.84 -6.08 28.54
C MET A 557 -26.34 -7.50 28.88
N ILE A 558 -26.92 -8.12 29.92
CA ILE A 558 -26.59 -9.49 30.35
C ILE A 558 -26.95 -10.47 29.23
N GLU A 559 -28.14 -10.38 28.65
CA GLU A 559 -28.61 -11.24 27.56
C GLU A 559 -27.74 -11.11 26.29
N ARG A 560 -27.30 -9.87 25.94
CA ARG A 560 -26.37 -9.65 24.82
C ARG A 560 -25.00 -10.28 25.08
N MET A 561 -24.49 -10.22 26.30
CA MET A 561 -23.21 -10.81 26.66
C MET A 561 -23.26 -12.35 26.76
N GLU A 562 -24.41 -12.94 27.10
CA GLU A 562 -24.63 -14.41 27.06
C GLU A 562 -24.63 -14.95 25.62
N ASN A 563 -25.16 -14.17 24.68
CA ASN A 563 -25.28 -14.57 23.27
C ASN A 563 -24.02 -14.26 22.42
N MET A 564 -22.95 -13.71 23.02
CA MET A 564 -21.68 -13.51 22.31
C MET A 564 -20.97 -14.85 22.09
N PRO A 565 -20.53 -15.16 20.87
CA PRO A 565 -19.74 -16.38 20.60
C PRO A 565 -18.46 -16.36 21.45
N ALA A 566 -18.17 -17.47 22.11
CA ALA A 566 -16.94 -17.63 22.90
C ALA A 566 -15.71 -17.61 21.98
N GLY A 567 -15.05 -16.45 21.83
CA GLY A 567 -13.85 -16.32 21.02
C GLY A 567 -13.38 -14.89 20.91
N MET A 568 -12.87 -14.28 21.98
CA MET A 568 -11.93 -13.16 21.86
C MET A 568 -10.64 -13.51 22.60
N PRO A 569 -9.45 -13.29 21.99
CA PRO A 569 -8.15 -13.68 22.53
C PRO A 569 -7.65 -12.67 23.54
N GLY A 570 -7.28 -13.18 24.69
CA GLY A 570 -6.59 -12.38 25.70
C GLY A 570 -6.51 -13.08 27.04
N GLN A 571 -5.62 -14.06 27.19
CA GLN A 571 -4.73 -14.18 28.34
C GLN A 571 -3.86 -15.45 28.28
N LYS A 572 -2.56 -15.27 28.58
CA LYS A 572 -1.59 -16.33 28.82
C LYS A 572 -2.07 -17.20 30.00
N GLY A 573 -2.23 -18.51 29.80
CA GLY A 573 -2.39 -19.51 30.83
C GLY A 573 -1.15 -20.37 30.92
N GLU A 574 -0.64 -20.61 32.13
CA GLU A 574 0.45 -21.52 32.45
C GLU A 574 0.16 -22.98 32.07
N PRO A 575 1.20 -23.84 31.85
CA PRO A 575 1.02 -25.16 31.27
C PRO A 575 0.56 -26.20 32.28
N GLY A 576 -0.67 -26.67 32.12
CA GLY A 576 -1.22 -27.83 32.85
C GLY A 576 -1.48 -29.00 31.91
N LYS A 577 -0.81 -30.09 32.19
CA LYS A 577 -0.82 -31.48 31.70
C LYS A 577 -1.87 -31.90 30.65
N VAL A 578 -1.35 -32.33 29.52
CA VAL A 578 -2.04 -32.91 28.36
C VAL A 578 -2.37 -34.39 28.62
N ALA A 579 -3.62 -34.75 28.33
CA ALA A 579 -4.00 -36.14 28.09
C ALA A 579 -3.91 -36.43 26.59
N SER A 580 -3.26 -37.53 26.28
CA SER A 580 -2.90 -38.01 24.94
C SER A 580 -4.09 -38.24 24.03
N GLY A 581 -4.07 -37.59 22.86
CA GLY A 581 -4.87 -37.95 21.69
C GLY A 581 -4.15 -37.43 20.45
N ASP A 582 -3.61 -38.39 19.70
CA ASP A 582 -2.75 -38.19 18.52
C ASP A 582 -3.35 -37.27 17.46
N ARG A 583 -2.86 -36.04 17.35
CA ARG A 583 -2.61 -35.31 16.11
C ARG A 583 -1.46 -34.35 16.36
N ALA A 584 -0.30 -34.64 15.78
CA ALA A 584 0.89 -33.84 15.85
C ALA A 584 0.63 -32.44 15.24
N TYR A 585 0.58 -31.42 16.10
CA TYR A 585 0.76 -30.03 15.74
C TYR A 585 2.27 -29.78 15.68
N ASP A 586 2.76 -29.44 14.51
CA ASP A 586 4.17 -29.06 14.28
C ASP A 586 4.31 -27.54 14.53
N PRO A 587 4.93 -27.10 15.64
CA PRO A 587 5.06 -25.66 15.96
C PRO A 587 6.21 -24.97 15.20
N PHE A 588 6.87 -25.68 14.31
CA PHE A 588 7.84 -25.10 13.38
C PHE A 588 7.26 -25.24 11.98
N GLY A 589 6.57 -24.20 11.51
CA GLY A 589 6.25 -24.04 10.11
C GLY A 589 7.53 -24.24 9.30
N ARG A 590 7.74 -25.48 8.84
CA ARG A 590 8.77 -25.77 7.86
C ARG A 590 8.45 -24.91 6.66
N SER A 591 9.32 -23.91 6.45
CA SER A 591 9.51 -23.30 5.15
C SER A 591 9.15 -24.32 4.07
N SER A 592 8.21 -23.95 3.21
CA SER A 592 7.87 -24.71 2.01
C SER A 592 9.18 -25.13 1.35
N LEU A 593 9.54 -26.40 1.51
CA LEU A 593 10.51 -27.03 0.63
C LEU A 593 10.02 -26.73 -0.77
N ASN A 594 10.76 -25.88 -1.49
CA ASN A 594 10.59 -25.65 -2.91
C ASN A 594 10.17 -26.96 -3.55
N ARG A 595 8.94 -27.06 -4.01
CA ARG A 595 8.50 -28.21 -4.80
C ARG A 595 9.36 -28.15 -6.04
N LEU A 596 10.39 -29.05 -6.05
CA LEU A 596 11.24 -29.23 -7.21
C LEU A 596 10.33 -29.35 -8.42
N THR A 597 10.55 -28.53 -9.42
CA THR A 597 9.78 -28.62 -10.66
C THR A 597 9.86 -30.04 -11.20
N PRO A 598 8.83 -30.54 -11.91
CA PRO A 598 8.87 -31.89 -12.52
C PRO A 598 10.15 -32.12 -13.33
N ALA A 599 10.69 -31.07 -13.96
CA ALA A 599 11.97 -31.11 -14.66
C ALA A 599 13.16 -31.32 -13.70
N ALA A 600 13.21 -30.62 -12.57
CA ALA A 600 14.27 -30.79 -11.57
C ALA A 600 14.22 -32.18 -10.93
N VAL A 601 13.03 -32.71 -10.65
CA VAL A 601 12.86 -34.08 -10.15
C VAL A 601 13.33 -35.11 -11.20
N ALA A 602 13.00 -34.92 -12.48
CA ALA A 602 13.47 -35.78 -13.56
C ALA A 602 15.00 -35.72 -13.71
N TYR A 603 15.60 -34.55 -13.60
CA TYR A 603 17.07 -34.37 -13.66
C TYR A 603 17.77 -35.03 -12.48
N ILE A 604 17.26 -34.89 -11.26
CA ILE A 604 17.81 -35.57 -10.08
C ILE A 604 17.71 -37.09 -10.24
N ALA A 605 16.58 -37.60 -10.72
CA ALA A 605 16.37 -39.01 -10.96
C ALA A 605 17.33 -39.56 -12.06
N ILE A 606 17.50 -38.84 -13.15
CA ILE A 606 18.42 -39.20 -14.24
C ILE A 606 19.86 -39.17 -13.77
N SER A 607 20.28 -38.12 -13.05
CA SER A 607 21.64 -38.01 -12.50
C SER A 607 21.93 -39.12 -11.50
N THR A 608 20.99 -39.45 -10.62
CA THR A 608 21.09 -40.55 -9.66
C THR A 608 21.18 -41.89 -10.37
N ALA A 609 20.39 -42.12 -11.43
CA ALA A 609 20.47 -43.35 -12.24
C ALA A 609 21.84 -43.50 -12.92
N PHE A 610 22.43 -42.43 -13.46
CA PHE A 610 23.75 -42.45 -14.06
C PHE A 610 24.85 -42.73 -13.03
N ILE A 611 24.76 -42.15 -11.83
CA ILE A 611 25.71 -42.44 -10.72
C ILE A 611 25.61 -43.92 -10.32
N LEU A 612 24.40 -44.46 -10.14
CA LEU A 612 24.18 -45.86 -9.80
C LEU A 612 24.68 -46.81 -10.90
N LEU A 613 24.45 -46.46 -12.16
CA LEU A 613 24.95 -47.20 -13.31
C LEU A 613 26.49 -47.20 -13.34
N GLY A 614 27.11 -46.04 -13.09
CA GLY A 614 28.57 -45.93 -12.97
C GLY A 614 29.15 -46.80 -11.86
N LEU A 615 28.55 -46.77 -10.66
CA LEU A 615 28.92 -47.60 -9.53
C LEU A 615 28.73 -49.10 -9.81
N PHE A 616 27.63 -49.48 -10.49
CA PHE A 616 27.38 -50.85 -10.90
C PHE A 616 28.43 -51.34 -11.90
N LEU A 617 28.79 -50.53 -12.89
CA LEU A 617 29.84 -50.86 -13.86
C LEU A 617 31.22 -51.00 -13.20
N VAL A 618 31.57 -50.11 -12.26
CA VAL A 618 32.82 -50.22 -11.48
C VAL A 618 32.86 -51.49 -10.63
N ARG A 619 31.74 -51.89 -9.98
CA ARG A 619 31.65 -53.16 -9.19
C ARG A 619 31.76 -54.42 -10.05
N ARG A 620 31.29 -54.41 -11.28
CA ARG A 620 31.36 -55.54 -12.21
C ARG A 620 32.68 -55.64 -12.95
N PHE A 621 33.54 -54.62 -12.85
CA PHE A 621 34.83 -54.60 -13.55
C PHE A 621 35.84 -55.49 -12.82
N LYS A 622 36.07 -56.76 -13.30
CA LYS A 622 37.15 -57.62 -12.87
C LYS A 622 38.42 -57.31 -13.69
N ARG A 623 39.44 -56.72 -13.04
CA ARG A 623 40.76 -56.56 -13.62
C ARG A 623 41.35 -57.95 -13.96
N ARG A 624 41.52 -58.26 -15.25
CA ARG A 624 42.36 -59.39 -15.65
C ARG A 624 43.83 -59.00 -15.41
N ARG A 625 44.50 -59.65 -14.46
CA ARG A 625 45.95 -59.60 -14.36
C ARG A 625 46.49 -60.31 -15.58
N TYR A 626 47.24 -59.64 -16.44
CA TYR A 626 48.16 -60.30 -17.41
C TYR A 626 49.35 -60.75 -16.62
N SER A 627 49.60 -62.08 -16.51
CA SER A 627 50.92 -62.65 -16.14
C SER A 627 51.80 -62.46 -17.35
N SER A 628 52.91 -61.77 -17.18
CA SER A 628 54.08 -61.72 -18.07
C SER A 628 54.71 -63.09 -18.21
#